data_cdc0b542e07bdc40f852d6cd7de329ec
#
_entry.id   cdc0b542e07bdc40f852d6cd7de329ec
#
_cell.length_a   1.000
_cell.length_b   1.000
_cell.length_c   1.000
_cell.angle_alpha   90.00
_cell.angle_beta   90.00
_cell.angle_gamma   90.00
#
_symmetry.space_group_name_H-M   'P 1'
#
loop_
_entity.id
_entity.type
_entity.pdbx_description
1 polymer ?
#
loop_
_entity_poly.entity_id
_entity_poly.type
_entity_poly.pdbx_seq_one_letter_code
_entity_poly.pdbx_strand_id
1 'polypeptide(L)'
;MVIQLRPERGGYIRPFGCGWFIREFLLGHGPEGAAVIDPEIGACQEDIFFHYKKAIHRAYAEDAVAWENEERIKKGKSIYNEEEYNDRFDYFLSRIPYKLVKCRYHSFQRYFHWLKQLGWVEFTGKEEKASMQDYYPDAPPRRFYRLTKEGKSAPNQEWSNPQLTLYPERGLDYFREKRSQRKYSRKAPTKSRRKTSSGS
;
A
#
# COMPACT_ATOMS: atom_id res chain seq x y z
N MET A 1 -3.54 7.33 -25.08
CA MET A 1 -4.28 6.06 -24.96
C MET A 1 -4.47 5.77 -23.47
N VAL A 2 -5.72 5.65 -23.00
CA VAL A 2 -6.02 5.37 -21.59
C VAL A 2 -5.98 3.85 -21.43
N ILE A 3 -5.23 3.35 -20.46
CA ILE A 3 -5.27 1.93 -20.09
C ILE A 3 -6.69 1.67 -19.59
N GLN A 4 -7.41 0.79 -20.26
CA GLN A 4 -8.71 0.31 -19.79
C GLN A 4 -8.44 -0.76 -18.73
N LEU A 5 -8.66 -0.38 -17.48
CA LEU A 5 -8.76 -1.34 -16.39
C LEU A 5 -10.20 -1.88 -16.36
N ARG A 6 -10.39 -3.09 -15.83
CA ARG A 6 -11.72 -3.70 -15.71
C ARG A 6 -12.72 -2.69 -15.14
N PRO A 7 -13.82 -2.37 -15.85
CA PRO A 7 -14.82 -1.39 -15.40
C PRO A 7 -15.41 -1.71 -14.03
N GLU A 8 -15.50 -3.00 -13.71
CA GLU A 8 -16.08 -3.53 -12.46
C GLU A 8 -15.27 -3.20 -11.22
N ARG A 9 -13.97 -2.90 -11.35
CA ARG A 9 -13.10 -2.59 -10.20
C ARG A 9 -13.21 -1.16 -9.70
N GLY A 10 -14.07 -0.31 -10.28
CA GLY A 10 -14.30 1.05 -9.80
C GLY A 10 -13.03 1.73 -9.29
N GLY A 11 -12.28 2.33 -10.13
CA GLY A 11 -11.11 3.22 -10.09
C GLY A 11 -10.19 3.35 -8.87
N TYR A 12 -10.41 2.66 -7.74
CA TYR A 12 -9.60 2.82 -6.52
C TYR A 12 -9.48 1.56 -5.64
N ILE A 13 -10.03 0.43 -6.07
CA ILE A 13 -9.86 -0.81 -5.30
C ILE A 13 -8.48 -1.37 -5.64
N ARG A 14 -7.59 -1.39 -4.65
CA ARG A 14 -6.28 -2.01 -4.80
C ARG A 14 -6.42 -3.50 -5.07
N PRO A 15 -5.51 -4.11 -5.86
CA PRO A 15 -5.56 -5.55 -6.15
C PRO A 15 -5.56 -6.39 -4.87
N PHE A 16 -4.84 -5.93 -3.84
CA PHE A 16 -4.75 -6.59 -2.52
C PHE A 16 -4.56 -5.57 -1.39
N GLY A 17 -4.83 -6.01 -0.16
CA GLY A 17 -4.71 -5.19 1.04
C GLY A 17 -3.26 -5.02 1.52
N CYS A 18 -2.97 -3.85 2.13
CA CYS A 18 -1.66 -3.58 2.72
C CYS A 18 -1.29 -4.60 3.82
N GLY A 19 -2.27 -4.98 4.68
CA GLY A 19 -2.03 -5.92 5.75
C GLY A 19 -1.69 -7.32 5.27
N TRP A 20 -2.45 -7.83 4.33
CA TRP A 20 -2.17 -9.10 3.69
C TRP A 20 -0.75 -9.11 3.10
N PHE A 21 -0.37 -8.08 2.35
CA PHE A 21 0.96 -7.98 1.76
C PHE A 21 2.07 -7.97 2.82
N ILE A 22 1.94 -7.16 3.88
CA ILE A 22 2.95 -7.09 4.95
C ILE A 22 3.12 -8.45 5.60
N ARG A 23 2.00 -9.15 5.90
CA ARG A 23 2.04 -10.48 6.50
C ARG A 23 2.76 -11.49 5.61
N GLU A 24 2.34 -11.63 4.35
CA GLU A 24 2.93 -12.59 3.41
C GLU A 24 4.41 -12.28 3.13
N PHE A 25 4.77 -10.99 3.05
CA PHE A 25 6.14 -10.57 2.87
C PHE A 25 7.03 -10.95 4.07
N LEU A 26 6.56 -10.67 5.29
CA LEU A 26 7.30 -11.00 6.52
C LEU A 26 7.30 -12.51 6.84
N LEU A 27 6.39 -13.29 6.25
CA LEU A 27 6.45 -14.76 6.26
C LEU A 27 7.49 -15.33 5.28
N GLY A 28 8.08 -14.48 4.42
CA GLY A 28 9.04 -14.91 3.41
C GLY A 28 8.40 -15.52 2.16
N HIS A 29 7.11 -15.32 1.93
CA HIS A 29 6.39 -15.93 0.79
C HIS A 29 6.60 -15.19 -0.54
N GLY A 30 7.24 -14.00 -0.54
CA GLY A 30 7.48 -13.22 -1.75
C GLY A 30 6.20 -12.85 -2.52
N PRO A 31 5.16 -12.27 -1.87
CA PRO A 31 3.87 -12.03 -2.49
C PRO A 31 3.97 -11.15 -3.74
N GLU A 32 3.22 -11.49 -4.78
CA GLU A 32 3.15 -10.72 -6.04
C GLU A 32 4.54 -10.44 -6.66
N GLY A 33 5.44 -11.42 -6.62
CA GLY A 33 6.81 -11.31 -7.12
C GLY A 33 7.72 -10.38 -6.33
N ALA A 34 7.38 -10.10 -5.06
CA ALA A 34 8.30 -9.45 -4.14
C ALA A 34 9.48 -10.34 -3.79
N ALA A 35 10.56 -9.74 -3.27
CA ALA A 35 11.70 -10.51 -2.80
C ALA A 35 11.30 -11.47 -1.67
N VAL A 36 11.83 -12.68 -1.71
CA VAL A 36 11.76 -13.63 -0.60
C VAL A 36 12.78 -13.20 0.46
N ILE A 37 12.34 -13.07 1.68
CA ILE A 37 13.19 -12.69 2.83
C ILE A 37 13.28 -13.84 3.82
N ASP A 38 14.29 -13.81 4.68
CA ASP A 38 14.35 -14.68 5.86
C ASP A 38 13.38 -14.11 6.93
N PRO A 39 12.34 -14.87 7.33
CA PRO A 39 11.36 -14.42 8.33
C PRO A 39 11.96 -14.10 9.71
N GLU A 40 13.10 -14.71 10.07
CA GLU A 40 13.74 -14.47 11.37
C GLU A 40 14.57 -13.17 11.35
N ILE A 41 15.17 -12.82 10.22
CA ILE A 41 15.85 -11.54 10.01
C ILE A 41 14.82 -10.42 9.85
N GLY A 42 13.72 -10.70 9.15
CA GLY A 42 12.68 -9.74 8.84
C GLY A 42 13.11 -8.70 7.82
N ALA A 43 12.41 -7.55 7.80
CA ALA A 43 12.68 -6.46 6.88
C ALA A 43 12.42 -5.08 7.49
N CYS A 44 13.02 -4.04 6.93
CA CYS A 44 12.71 -2.68 7.36
C CYS A 44 11.42 -2.14 6.70
N GLN A 45 10.82 -1.13 7.31
CA GLN A 45 9.56 -0.54 6.81
C GLN A 45 9.68 0.01 5.38
N GLU A 46 10.82 0.58 5.05
CA GLU A 46 11.09 1.16 3.73
C GLU A 46 11.09 0.08 2.65
N ASP A 47 11.76 -1.06 2.91
CA ASP A 47 11.81 -2.17 1.97
C ASP A 47 10.43 -2.81 1.77
N ILE A 48 9.70 -3.07 2.87
CA ILE A 48 8.34 -3.59 2.79
C ILE A 48 7.46 -2.65 1.96
N PHE A 49 7.55 -1.33 2.20
CA PHE A 49 6.79 -0.34 1.46
C PHE A 49 7.16 -0.31 -0.02
N PHE A 50 8.45 -0.37 -0.34
CA PHE A 50 8.96 -0.38 -1.70
C PHE A 50 8.45 -1.60 -2.47
N HIS A 51 8.56 -2.80 -1.87
CA HIS A 51 8.05 -4.03 -2.45
C HIS A 51 6.53 -4.01 -2.59
N TYR A 52 5.79 -3.51 -1.59
CA TYR A 52 4.34 -3.32 -1.69
C TYR A 52 3.93 -2.43 -2.86
N LYS A 53 4.65 -1.33 -3.05
CA LYS A 53 4.39 -0.42 -4.17
C LYS A 53 4.67 -1.09 -5.51
N LYS A 54 5.78 -1.82 -5.65
CA LYS A 54 6.11 -2.58 -6.86
C LYS A 54 5.06 -3.65 -7.15
N ALA A 55 4.65 -4.40 -6.15
CA ALA A 55 3.65 -5.44 -6.26
C ALA A 55 2.29 -4.89 -6.75
N ILE A 56 1.86 -3.72 -6.26
CA ILE A 56 0.65 -3.06 -6.78
C ILE A 56 0.79 -2.72 -8.28
N HIS A 57 1.93 -2.20 -8.72
CA HIS A 57 2.17 -1.92 -10.13
C HIS A 57 2.09 -3.18 -10.96
N ARG A 58 2.77 -4.24 -10.51
CA ARG A 58 2.78 -5.53 -11.19
C ARG A 58 1.38 -6.12 -11.32
N ALA A 59 0.63 -6.18 -10.23
CA ALA A 59 -0.72 -6.73 -10.24
C ALA A 59 -1.69 -5.98 -11.18
N TYR A 60 -1.53 -4.66 -11.32
CA TYR A 60 -2.31 -3.91 -12.30
C TYR A 60 -1.90 -4.22 -13.75
N ALA A 61 -0.61 -4.42 -14.01
CA ALA A 61 -0.13 -4.79 -15.34
C ALA A 61 -0.63 -6.20 -15.72
N GLU A 62 -0.52 -7.16 -14.81
CA GLU A 62 -1.03 -8.53 -14.98
C GLU A 62 -2.54 -8.56 -15.26
N ASP A 63 -3.32 -7.79 -14.48
CA ASP A 63 -4.77 -7.67 -14.69
C ASP A 63 -5.12 -7.05 -16.06
N ALA A 64 -4.32 -6.09 -16.53
CA ALA A 64 -4.53 -5.48 -17.84
C ALA A 64 -4.25 -6.47 -18.98
N VAL A 65 -3.18 -7.27 -18.88
CA VAL A 65 -2.88 -8.34 -19.87
C VAL A 65 -3.95 -9.43 -19.83
N ALA A 66 -4.37 -9.85 -18.64
CA ALA A 66 -5.43 -10.84 -18.49
C ALA A 66 -6.73 -10.37 -19.15
N TRP A 67 -7.09 -9.11 -18.96
CA TRP A 67 -8.28 -8.53 -19.61
C TRP A 67 -8.14 -8.48 -21.14
N GLU A 68 -6.97 -8.13 -21.67
CA GLU A 68 -6.74 -8.20 -23.13
C GLU A 68 -6.88 -9.63 -23.66
N ASN A 69 -6.38 -10.63 -22.94
CA ASN A 69 -6.53 -12.03 -23.31
C ASN A 69 -8.00 -12.47 -23.34
N GLU A 70 -8.81 -12.05 -22.35
CA GLU A 70 -10.25 -12.29 -22.34
C GLU A 70 -10.93 -11.69 -23.58
N GLU A 71 -10.58 -10.45 -23.94
CA GLU A 71 -11.11 -9.79 -25.13
C GLU A 71 -10.66 -10.45 -26.45
N ARG A 72 -9.44 -11.01 -26.48
CA ARG A 72 -8.95 -11.79 -27.63
C ARG A 72 -9.77 -13.06 -27.82
N ILE A 73 -10.04 -13.80 -26.73
CA ILE A 73 -10.87 -15.03 -26.75
C ILE A 73 -12.27 -14.70 -27.27
N LYS A 74 -12.91 -13.62 -26.78
CA LYS A 74 -14.24 -13.18 -27.26
C LYS A 74 -14.26 -12.87 -28.77
N LYS A 75 -13.12 -12.47 -29.33
CA LYS A 75 -12.94 -12.18 -30.75
C LYS A 75 -12.42 -13.40 -31.57
N GLY A 76 -12.41 -14.59 -30.99
CA GLY A 76 -11.93 -15.82 -31.64
C GLY A 76 -10.42 -15.86 -31.90
N LYS A 77 -9.62 -15.06 -31.17
CA LYS A 77 -8.16 -15.05 -31.26
C LYS A 77 -7.54 -15.90 -30.16
N SER A 78 -6.34 -16.44 -30.40
CA SER A 78 -5.54 -17.11 -29.37
C SER A 78 -5.13 -16.13 -28.28
N ILE A 79 -4.91 -16.62 -27.05
CA ILE A 79 -4.24 -15.87 -25.99
C ILE A 79 -2.79 -15.56 -26.39
N TYR A 80 -2.19 -14.60 -25.71
CA TYR A 80 -0.79 -14.29 -25.91
C TYR A 80 0.09 -15.49 -25.55
N ASN A 81 1.12 -15.74 -26.35
CA ASN A 81 2.21 -16.64 -25.97
C ASN A 81 3.10 -15.94 -24.91
N GLU A 82 4.12 -16.62 -24.40
CA GLU A 82 4.97 -16.11 -23.31
C GLU A 82 5.72 -14.83 -23.70
N GLU A 83 6.26 -14.75 -24.91
CA GLU A 83 6.98 -13.59 -25.40
C GLU A 83 6.03 -12.38 -25.57
N GLU A 84 4.91 -12.59 -26.26
CA GLU A 84 3.85 -11.57 -26.42
C GLU A 84 3.30 -11.12 -25.06
N TYR A 85 3.14 -12.05 -24.09
CA TYR A 85 2.69 -11.73 -22.75
C TYR A 85 3.68 -10.79 -22.04
N ASN A 86 4.97 -11.11 -22.09
CA ASN A 86 6.00 -10.30 -21.45
C ASN A 86 6.07 -8.90 -22.08
N ASP A 87 6.00 -8.79 -23.40
CA ASP A 87 5.96 -7.50 -24.10
C ASP A 87 4.73 -6.67 -23.70
N ARG A 88 3.56 -7.32 -23.60
CA ARG A 88 2.34 -6.63 -23.18
C ARG A 88 2.37 -6.25 -21.71
N PHE A 89 2.92 -7.09 -20.86
CA PHE A 89 3.12 -6.81 -19.45
C PHE A 89 4.02 -5.57 -19.25
N ASP A 90 5.18 -5.51 -19.90
CA ASP A 90 6.09 -4.37 -19.82
C ASP A 90 5.46 -3.10 -20.39
N TYR A 91 4.72 -3.23 -21.48
CA TYR A 91 3.94 -2.15 -22.06
C TYR A 91 2.96 -1.56 -21.03
N PHE A 92 2.17 -2.38 -20.33
CA PHE A 92 1.24 -1.91 -19.32
C PHE A 92 1.97 -1.39 -18.09
N LEU A 93 2.98 -2.09 -17.60
CA LEU A 93 3.76 -1.71 -16.42
C LEU A 93 4.31 -0.28 -16.54
N SER A 94 4.80 0.10 -17.73
CA SER A 94 5.32 1.43 -18.00
C SER A 94 4.25 2.53 -18.11
N ARG A 95 2.97 2.16 -18.24
CA ARG A 95 1.86 3.10 -18.52
C ARG A 95 0.79 3.18 -17.45
N ILE A 96 0.95 2.45 -16.35
CA ILE A 96 -0.03 2.48 -15.26
C ILE A 96 -0.16 3.91 -14.71
N PRO A 97 -1.37 4.47 -14.69
CA PRO A 97 -1.59 5.82 -14.19
C PRO A 97 -1.19 5.93 -12.71
N TYR A 98 -0.36 6.92 -12.38
CA TYR A 98 0.09 7.17 -11.00
C TYR A 98 -1.06 7.20 -9.97
N LYS A 99 -2.24 7.67 -10.36
CA LYS A 99 -3.43 7.71 -9.49
C LYS A 99 -3.82 6.34 -8.92
N LEU A 100 -3.65 5.27 -9.70
CA LEU A 100 -4.02 3.91 -9.32
C LEU A 100 -3.03 3.32 -8.31
N VAL A 101 -1.77 3.62 -8.49
CA VAL A 101 -0.67 3.10 -7.67
C VAL A 101 -0.23 4.04 -6.56
N LYS A 102 -0.92 5.18 -6.42
CA LYS A 102 -0.59 6.18 -5.41
C LYS A 102 -0.69 5.60 -4.00
N CYS A 103 0.45 5.27 -3.44
CA CYS A 103 0.61 4.85 -2.06
C CYS A 103 1.48 5.87 -1.31
N ARG A 104 0.98 6.44 -0.22
CA ARG A 104 1.74 7.39 0.59
C ARG A 104 2.46 6.66 1.69
N TYR A 105 3.77 6.86 1.80
CA TYR A 105 4.59 6.27 2.86
C TYR A 105 4.06 6.59 4.26
N HIS A 106 3.64 7.83 4.50
CA HIS A 106 3.02 8.21 5.78
C HIS A 106 1.76 7.39 6.14
N SER A 107 0.93 7.02 5.14
CA SER A 107 -0.23 6.16 5.40
C SER A 107 0.19 4.72 5.72
N PHE A 108 1.25 4.24 5.07
CA PHE A 108 1.85 2.95 5.36
C PHE A 108 2.48 2.92 6.76
N GLN A 109 3.27 3.93 7.13
CA GLN A 109 3.87 4.06 8.46
C GLN A 109 2.81 4.03 9.58
N ARG A 110 1.70 4.75 9.38
CA ARG A 110 0.60 4.74 10.35
C ARG A 110 -0.05 3.34 10.45
N TYR A 111 -0.23 2.67 9.33
CA TYR A 111 -0.72 1.29 9.31
C TYR A 111 0.23 0.37 10.07
N PHE A 112 1.51 0.43 9.76
CA PHE A 112 2.56 -0.35 10.41
C PHE A 112 2.65 -0.05 11.92
N HIS A 113 2.41 1.20 12.33
CA HIS A 113 2.35 1.58 13.74
C HIS A 113 1.23 0.82 14.48
N TRP A 114 0.05 0.65 13.86
CA TRP A 114 -1.02 -0.16 14.46
C TRP A 114 -0.62 -1.63 14.62
N LEU A 115 0.09 -2.20 13.66
CA LEU A 115 0.60 -3.57 13.78
C LEU A 115 1.56 -3.71 14.97
N LYS A 116 2.40 -2.70 15.21
CA LYS A 116 3.27 -2.67 16.40
C LYS A 116 2.47 -2.56 17.70
N GLN A 117 1.44 -1.74 17.73
CA GLN A 117 0.57 -1.60 18.91
C GLN A 117 -0.22 -2.89 19.21
N LEU A 118 -0.59 -3.66 18.20
CA LEU A 118 -1.22 -4.99 18.34
C LEU A 118 -0.22 -6.07 18.75
N GLY A 119 1.07 -5.78 18.76
CA GLY A 119 2.10 -6.78 19.02
C GLY A 119 2.26 -7.82 17.91
N TRP A 120 1.76 -7.55 16.68
CA TRP A 120 1.85 -8.48 15.56
C TRP A 120 3.18 -8.43 14.82
N VAL A 121 3.89 -7.31 14.96
CA VAL A 121 5.26 -7.15 14.48
C VAL A 121 6.14 -6.64 15.60
N GLU A 122 7.35 -7.19 15.69
CA GLU A 122 8.35 -6.83 16.68
C GLU A 122 9.67 -6.41 16.02
N PHE A 123 10.42 -5.59 16.72
CA PHE A 123 11.78 -5.24 16.32
C PHE A 123 12.72 -6.41 16.55
N THR A 124 13.52 -6.78 15.55
CA THR A 124 14.42 -7.95 15.64
C THR A 124 15.72 -7.66 16.37
N GLY A 125 15.99 -6.41 16.74
CA GLY A 125 17.28 -5.96 17.28
C GLY A 125 18.26 -5.54 16.18
N LYS A 126 17.98 -5.84 14.91
CA LYS A 126 18.85 -5.48 13.79
C LYS A 126 18.59 -4.04 13.33
N GLU A 127 19.64 -3.24 13.30
CA GLU A 127 19.64 -1.90 12.73
C GLU A 127 20.71 -1.80 11.62
N GLU A 128 20.40 -1.03 10.60
CA GLU A 128 21.35 -0.71 9.52
C GLU A 128 21.39 0.81 9.32
N LYS A 129 22.52 1.31 8.86
CA LYS A 129 22.67 2.72 8.50
C LYS A 129 21.66 3.09 7.41
N ALA A 130 20.87 4.12 7.63
CA ALA A 130 20.01 4.69 6.60
C ALA A 130 20.85 5.56 5.64
N SER A 131 20.52 5.55 4.36
CA SER A 131 21.19 6.42 3.37
C SER A 131 21.09 7.93 3.71
N MET A 132 20.04 8.33 4.42
CA MET A 132 19.92 9.70 4.91
C MET A 132 20.98 10.07 5.96
N GLN A 133 21.56 9.11 6.67
CA GLN A 133 22.59 9.36 7.68
C GLN A 133 23.94 9.81 7.06
N ASP A 134 24.11 9.66 5.75
CA ASP A 134 25.26 10.23 5.06
C ASP A 134 25.21 11.77 5.02
N TYR A 135 24.01 12.33 5.04
CA TYR A 135 23.75 13.78 5.00
C TYR A 135 23.29 14.34 6.35
N TYR A 136 22.59 13.49 7.13
CA TYR A 136 22.01 13.83 8.44
C TYR A 136 22.38 12.74 9.44
N PRO A 137 23.56 12.84 10.10
CA PRO A 137 24.06 11.78 11.01
C PRO A 137 23.07 11.39 12.13
N ASP A 138 22.25 12.34 12.60
CA ASP A 138 21.24 12.12 13.64
C ASP A 138 19.95 11.48 13.13
N ALA A 139 19.85 11.20 11.82
CA ALA A 139 18.68 10.51 11.29
C ALA A 139 18.60 9.09 11.87
N PRO A 140 17.37 8.59 12.16
CA PRO A 140 17.22 7.28 12.75
C PRO A 140 17.70 6.17 11.78
N PRO A 141 18.34 5.10 12.32
CA PRO A 141 18.73 3.96 11.51
C PRO A 141 17.52 3.19 10.98
N ARG A 142 17.74 2.38 9.97
CA ARG A 142 16.74 1.44 9.43
C ARG A 142 16.58 0.29 10.42
N ARG A 143 15.36 0.09 10.92
CA ARG A 143 15.01 -0.95 11.88
C ARG A 143 14.31 -2.11 11.19
N PHE A 144 14.74 -3.33 11.50
CA PHE A 144 14.16 -4.56 10.93
C PHE A 144 13.08 -5.10 11.86
N TYR A 145 12.00 -5.58 11.25
CA TYR A 145 10.83 -6.11 11.95
C TYR A 145 10.49 -7.49 11.40
N ARG A 146 10.02 -8.37 12.30
CA ARG A 146 9.48 -9.68 11.97
C ARG A 146 8.11 -9.87 12.57
N LEU A 147 7.42 -10.95 12.18
CA LEU A 147 6.14 -11.31 12.78
C LEU A 147 6.34 -11.98 14.13
N THR A 148 5.50 -11.61 15.10
CA THR A 148 5.34 -12.35 16.35
C THR A 148 4.49 -13.61 16.15
N LYS A 149 4.38 -14.46 17.17
CA LYS A 149 3.46 -15.62 17.15
C LYS A 149 2.01 -15.16 16.97
N GLU A 150 1.61 -14.10 17.66
CA GLU A 150 0.30 -13.47 17.57
C GLU A 150 0.04 -12.94 16.17
N GLY A 151 1.00 -12.26 15.55
CA GLY A 151 0.89 -11.78 14.18
C GLY A 151 0.75 -12.91 13.15
N LYS A 152 1.47 -14.02 13.33
CA LYS A 152 1.36 -15.21 12.46
C LYS A 152 -0.02 -15.87 12.57
N SER A 153 -0.62 -15.92 13.77
CA SER A 153 -1.91 -16.56 14.03
C SER A 153 -3.13 -15.66 13.83
N ALA A 154 -2.95 -14.35 13.77
CA ALA A 154 -4.06 -13.40 13.62
C ALA A 154 -4.85 -13.63 12.32
N PRO A 155 -6.20 -13.56 12.35
CA PRO A 155 -7.04 -13.79 11.18
C PRO A 155 -6.80 -12.73 10.07
N ASN A 156 -6.95 -13.14 8.82
CA ASN A 156 -6.82 -12.22 7.67
C ASN A 156 -7.78 -11.03 7.74
N GLN A 157 -8.95 -11.21 8.33
CA GLN A 157 -9.93 -10.14 8.49
C GLN A 157 -9.39 -9.02 9.39
N GLU A 158 -8.72 -9.36 10.47
CA GLU A 158 -8.10 -8.40 11.40
C GLU A 158 -6.90 -7.71 10.74
N TRP A 159 -6.08 -8.45 9.99
CA TRP A 159 -5.00 -7.90 9.19
C TRP A 159 -5.50 -6.87 8.16
N SER A 160 -6.71 -7.03 7.65
CA SER A 160 -7.29 -6.07 6.72
C SER A 160 -7.70 -4.76 7.38
N ASN A 161 -7.99 -4.76 8.69
CA ASN A 161 -8.39 -3.57 9.44
C ASN A 161 -7.85 -3.53 10.88
N PRO A 162 -6.52 -3.42 11.07
CA PRO A 162 -5.88 -3.43 12.38
C PRO A 162 -6.34 -2.28 13.29
N GLN A 163 -6.80 -1.18 12.72
CA GLN A 163 -7.34 -0.07 13.50
C GLN A 163 -8.65 -0.44 14.20
N LEU A 164 -9.49 -1.26 13.57
CA LEU A 164 -10.72 -1.74 14.19
C LEU A 164 -10.43 -2.78 15.27
N THR A 165 -9.42 -3.62 15.05
CA THR A 165 -8.96 -4.59 16.07
C THR A 165 -8.43 -3.88 17.32
N LEU A 166 -7.68 -2.78 17.15
CA LEU A 166 -7.18 -1.95 18.27
C LEU A 166 -8.30 -1.20 19.03
N TYR A 167 -9.35 -0.80 18.32
CA TYR A 167 -10.42 0.06 18.84
C TYR A 167 -11.79 -0.48 18.46
N PRO A 168 -12.16 -1.69 18.94
CA PRO A 168 -13.43 -2.33 18.56
C PRO A 168 -14.64 -1.49 18.95
N GLU A 169 -14.55 -0.70 20.03
CA GLU A 169 -15.60 0.20 20.51
C GLU A 169 -15.94 1.32 19.51
N ARG A 170 -15.06 1.62 18.58
CA ARG A 170 -15.29 2.73 17.64
C ARG A 170 -16.11 2.34 16.41
N GLY A 171 -16.28 1.04 16.13
CA GLY A 171 -17.03 0.56 14.98
C GLY A 171 -16.61 1.14 13.63
N LEU A 172 -17.18 0.63 12.54
CA LEU A 172 -16.92 1.16 11.19
C LEU A 172 -17.54 2.54 10.96
N ASP A 173 -18.66 2.82 11.60
CA ASP A 173 -19.41 4.06 11.41
C ASP A 173 -18.69 5.27 12.02
N TYR A 174 -18.04 5.10 13.19
CA TYR A 174 -17.20 6.13 13.78
C TYR A 174 -16.14 6.67 12.81
N PHE A 175 -15.49 5.79 12.06
CA PHE A 175 -14.46 6.19 11.09
C PHE A 175 -15.06 6.84 9.84
N ARG A 176 -16.26 6.43 9.43
CA ARG A 176 -17.02 7.05 8.33
C ARG A 176 -17.45 8.47 8.68
N GLU A 177 -18.03 8.67 9.85
CA GLU A 177 -18.44 9.97 10.35
C GLU A 177 -17.28 10.95 10.50
N LYS A 178 -16.17 10.51 11.08
CA LYS A 178 -14.96 11.34 11.23
C LYS A 178 -14.35 11.73 9.87
N ARG A 179 -14.45 10.89 8.84
CA ARG A 179 -14.06 11.25 7.47
C ARG A 179 -15.00 12.29 6.88
N SER A 180 -16.30 12.17 7.11
CA SER A 180 -17.30 13.13 6.65
C SER A 180 -17.07 14.50 7.29
N GLN A 181 -16.93 14.54 8.60
CA GLN A 181 -16.67 15.78 9.35
C GLN A 181 -15.41 16.50 8.86
N ARG A 182 -14.29 15.77 8.58
CA ARG A 182 -13.07 16.35 8.00
C ARG A 182 -13.27 16.90 6.59
N LYS A 183 -14.16 16.31 5.78
CA LYS A 183 -14.51 16.84 4.45
C LYS A 183 -15.26 18.16 4.55
N TYR A 184 -16.16 18.28 5.50
CA TYR A 184 -16.95 19.50 5.72
C TYR A 184 -16.09 20.62 6.30
N SER A 185 -15.25 20.35 7.29
CA SER A 185 -14.36 21.35 7.90
C SER A 185 -13.34 21.95 6.93
N ARG A 186 -12.90 21.17 5.93
CA ARG A 186 -11.99 21.67 4.87
C ARG A 186 -12.69 22.51 3.79
N LYS A 187 -14.02 22.46 3.72
CA LYS A 187 -14.82 23.27 2.78
C LYS A 187 -15.38 24.54 3.41
N ALA A 188 -15.22 24.74 4.71
CA ALA A 188 -15.59 25.98 5.34
C ALA A 188 -14.71 27.11 4.79
N PRO A 189 -15.29 28.20 4.25
CA PRO A 189 -14.51 29.29 3.70
C PRO A 189 -13.67 29.91 4.83
N THR A 190 -12.37 30.02 4.63
CA THR A 190 -11.48 30.81 5.49
C THR A 190 -12.00 32.22 5.49
N LYS A 191 -12.58 32.68 6.62
CA LYS A 191 -12.96 34.07 6.79
C LYS A 191 -11.76 34.94 6.49
N SER A 192 -11.81 35.68 5.39
CA SER A 192 -10.78 36.60 4.98
C SER A 192 -10.58 37.60 6.13
N ARG A 193 -9.38 37.63 6.64
CA ARG A 193 -8.94 38.62 7.62
C ARG A 193 -9.03 39.98 6.94
N ARG A 194 -10.13 40.72 7.16
CA ARG A 194 -10.24 42.13 6.76
C ARG A 194 -9.06 42.84 7.41
N LYS A 195 -8.12 43.30 6.60
CA LYS A 195 -7.13 44.29 6.97
C LYS A 195 -7.89 45.59 7.21
N THR A 196 -8.07 45.96 8.45
CA THR A 196 -8.41 47.35 8.82
C THR A 196 -7.15 48.17 8.60
N SER A 197 -7.10 48.85 7.46
CA SER A 197 -6.18 49.96 7.26
C SER A 197 -6.71 51.12 8.10
N SER A 198 -6.16 51.36 9.27
CA SER A 198 -6.27 52.65 9.95
C SER A 198 -5.30 53.61 9.28
N GLY A 199 -5.84 54.53 8.48
CA GLY A 199 -5.12 55.72 8.07
C GLY A 199 -5.05 56.70 9.22
N SER A 200 -3.93 57.33 9.39
CA SER A 200 -3.68 58.69 9.85
C SER A 200 -2.29 59.08 9.42
#